data_35db3761bcf245b6ceffc851ba7559fa
#
_entry.id   35db3761bcf245b6ceffc851ba7559fa
#
_cell.length_a   1.000
_cell.length_b   1.000
_cell.length_c   1.000
_cell.angle_alpha   90.00
_cell.angle_beta   90.00
_cell.angle_gamma   90.00
#
_symmetry.space_group_name_H-M   'P 1'
#
loop_
_entity.id
_entity.type
_entity.pdbx_description
1 polymer ?
#
loop_
_entity_poly.entity_id
_entity_poly.type
_entity_poly.pdbx_seq_one_letter_code
_entity_poly.pdbx_strand_id
1 'polypeptide(L)'
;KSIMYAGEGEPLIHKQINEIVAKTKEVGIDVSFTTNAVAMNDRFIENSLQHTSWVKVSLNGGSAKSYAQVHQTREIDFQRVINNLKKAVEFRNKNKLNCTIGVQSVLLPENADEMVNLGKIIRDEIGADYFVIKPFSQEPSSINKLYEDIDYRSMTLRANEKRLKALETENFKVSYRSE
;
A
#
# COMPACT_ATOMS: atom_id res chain seq x y z
N LYS A 1 2.31 -23.50 0.44
CA LYS A 1 1.64 -22.84 1.57
C LYS A 1 2.15 -21.41 1.67
N SER A 2 1.31 -20.47 2.11
CA SER A 2 1.67 -19.07 2.25
C SER A 2 1.16 -18.47 3.56
N ILE A 3 1.84 -17.46 4.07
CA ILE A 3 1.44 -16.65 5.21
C ILE A 3 1.49 -15.17 4.84
N MET A 4 0.51 -14.42 5.28
CA MET A 4 0.48 -12.96 5.15
C MET A 4 0.61 -12.33 6.53
N TYR A 5 1.66 -11.57 6.74
CA TYR A 5 1.82 -10.75 7.93
C TYR A 5 1.01 -9.46 7.75
N ALA A 6 -0.06 -9.37 8.52
CA ALA A 6 -1.03 -8.28 8.53
C ALA A 6 -1.78 -8.30 9.87
N GLY A 7 -2.79 -7.47 10.01
CA GLY A 7 -3.73 -7.55 11.15
C GLY A 7 -3.91 -6.22 11.87
N GLU A 8 -4.31 -6.31 13.12
CA GLU A 8 -4.50 -5.17 14.01
C GLU A 8 -3.14 -4.64 14.48
N GLY A 9 -2.65 -3.62 13.80
CA GLY A 9 -1.34 -3.03 14.04
C GLY A 9 -0.43 -3.09 12.82
N GLU A 10 0.85 -2.83 13.02
CA GLU A 10 1.84 -2.73 11.94
C GLU A 10 2.90 -3.84 12.09
N PRO A 11 2.98 -4.80 11.16
CA PRO A 11 3.91 -5.92 11.28
C PRO A 11 5.38 -5.49 11.30
N LEU A 12 5.74 -4.39 10.63
CA LEU A 12 7.13 -3.96 10.51
C LEU A 12 7.70 -3.31 11.77
N ILE A 13 6.89 -3.06 12.81
CA ILE A 13 7.39 -2.64 14.13
C ILE A 13 7.82 -3.81 15.01
N HIS A 14 7.51 -5.05 14.62
CA HIS A 14 7.92 -6.20 15.40
C HIS A 14 9.45 -6.37 15.37
N LYS A 15 10.09 -6.39 16.53
CA LYS A 15 11.56 -6.34 16.66
C LYS A 15 12.28 -7.49 15.96
N GLN A 16 11.67 -8.66 15.89
CA GLN A 16 12.23 -9.87 15.29
C GLN A 16 11.64 -10.19 13.90
N ILE A 17 10.98 -9.25 13.23
CA ILE A 17 10.28 -9.51 11.97
C ILE A 17 11.21 -10.15 10.93
N ASN A 18 12.45 -9.71 10.81
CA ASN A 18 13.39 -10.24 9.83
C ASN A 18 13.77 -11.70 10.12
N GLU A 19 13.94 -12.08 11.40
CA GLU A 19 14.20 -13.46 11.80
C GLU A 19 12.99 -14.36 11.54
N ILE A 20 11.79 -13.86 11.85
CA ILE A 20 10.54 -14.57 11.62
C ILE A 20 10.36 -14.85 10.12
N VAL A 21 10.59 -13.86 9.27
CA VAL A 21 10.49 -13.98 7.81
C VAL A 21 11.47 -15.01 7.27
N ALA A 22 12.73 -14.93 7.66
CA ALA A 22 13.76 -15.88 7.24
C ALA A 22 13.39 -17.32 7.64
N LYS A 23 13.03 -17.57 8.88
CA LYS A 23 12.61 -18.88 9.38
C LYS A 23 11.36 -19.40 8.71
N THR A 24 10.38 -18.53 8.43
CA THR A 24 9.17 -18.91 7.70
C THR A 24 9.51 -19.38 6.28
N LYS A 25 10.44 -18.70 5.61
CA LYS A 25 10.87 -19.09 4.27
C LYS A 25 11.70 -20.38 4.27
N GLU A 26 12.55 -20.59 5.26
CA GLU A 26 13.35 -21.82 5.45
C GLU A 26 12.49 -23.09 5.50
N VAL A 27 11.29 -23.01 6.11
CA VAL A 27 10.35 -24.15 6.16
C VAL A 27 9.45 -24.25 4.93
N GLY A 28 9.76 -23.53 3.84
CA GLY A 28 9.07 -23.62 2.55
C GLY A 28 7.70 -22.92 2.51
N ILE A 29 7.46 -21.94 3.37
CA ILE A 29 6.25 -21.13 3.40
C ILE A 29 6.52 -19.79 2.70
N ASP A 30 5.66 -19.43 1.73
CA ASP A 30 5.75 -18.13 1.08
C ASP A 30 5.27 -17.02 2.00
N VAL A 31 6.03 -15.92 2.02
CA VAL A 31 5.78 -14.78 2.90
C VAL A 31 5.26 -13.59 2.12
N SER A 32 4.31 -12.88 2.69
CA SER A 32 3.78 -11.63 2.16
C SER A 32 3.40 -10.65 3.27
N PHE A 33 3.27 -9.39 2.90
CA PHE A 33 2.95 -8.32 3.85
C PHE A 33 1.81 -7.43 3.39
N THR A 34 0.99 -7.01 4.37
CA THR A 34 0.21 -5.78 4.27
C THR A 34 0.70 -4.83 5.37
N THR A 35 1.10 -3.63 5.02
CA THR A 35 1.79 -2.68 5.91
C THR A 35 1.44 -1.23 5.55
N ASN A 36 1.59 -0.31 6.49
CA ASN A 36 1.57 1.13 6.19
C ASN A 36 2.93 1.66 5.70
N ALA A 37 3.97 0.82 5.73
CA ALA A 37 5.35 1.08 5.31
C ALA A 37 6.08 2.24 6.02
N VAL A 38 5.52 2.85 7.05
CA VAL A 38 6.21 3.91 7.83
C VAL A 38 7.46 3.36 8.50
N ALA A 39 7.40 2.11 8.99
CA ALA A 39 8.51 1.41 9.64
C ALA A 39 9.37 0.57 8.69
N MET A 40 9.13 0.62 7.37
CA MET A 40 9.92 -0.08 6.37
C MET A 40 11.29 0.59 6.24
N ASN A 41 12.27 0.05 6.93
CA ASN A 41 13.63 0.56 6.99
C ASN A 41 14.62 -0.29 6.17
N ASP A 42 15.85 0.20 6.03
CA ASP A 42 16.88 -0.47 5.26
C ASP A 42 17.14 -1.91 5.76
N ARG A 43 17.09 -2.15 7.09
CA ARG A 43 17.23 -3.49 7.67
C ARG A 43 16.15 -4.46 7.20
N PHE A 44 14.90 -4.03 7.10
CA PHE A 44 13.82 -4.86 6.55
C PHE A 44 14.02 -5.11 5.05
N ILE A 45 14.35 -4.07 4.30
CA ILE A 45 14.57 -4.14 2.85
C ILE A 45 15.68 -5.14 2.52
N GLU A 46 16.82 -5.04 3.19
CA GLU A 46 18.00 -5.87 2.92
C GLU A 46 17.83 -7.33 3.37
N ASN A 47 17.15 -7.56 4.50
CA ASN A 47 17.12 -8.90 5.11
C ASN A 47 15.83 -9.67 4.84
N SER A 48 14.71 -8.99 4.57
CA SER A 48 13.40 -9.66 4.46
C SER A 48 12.82 -9.64 3.05
N LEU A 49 13.11 -8.63 2.24
CA LEU A 49 12.48 -8.48 0.94
C LEU A 49 12.82 -9.65 0.00
N GLN A 50 14.03 -10.20 0.07
CA GLN A 50 14.45 -11.38 -0.69
C GLN A 50 13.67 -12.65 -0.36
N HIS A 51 13.05 -12.71 0.80
CA HIS A 51 12.23 -13.83 1.28
C HIS A 51 10.73 -13.60 1.10
N THR A 52 10.34 -12.45 0.55
CA THR A 52 8.96 -11.97 0.46
C THR A 52 8.45 -12.07 -0.97
N SER A 53 7.30 -12.72 -1.17
CA SER A 53 6.68 -12.87 -2.48
C SER A 53 5.96 -11.59 -2.92
N TRP A 54 5.30 -10.88 -1.99
CA TRP A 54 4.70 -9.58 -2.28
C TRP A 54 4.53 -8.72 -1.02
N VAL A 55 4.55 -7.42 -1.27
CA VAL A 55 4.26 -6.38 -0.27
C VAL A 55 3.13 -5.50 -0.80
N LYS A 56 2.06 -5.38 -0.02
CA LYS A 56 0.96 -4.46 -0.28
C LYS A 56 1.00 -3.33 0.75
N VAL A 57 1.13 -2.11 0.26
CA VAL A 57 1.22 -0.94 1.13
C VAL A 57 -0.11 -0.19 1.14
N SER A 58 -0.63 0.09 2.33
CA SER A 58 -1.79 0.95 2.53
C SER A 58 -1.36 2.41 2.47
N LEU A 59 -1.75 3.11 1.40
CA LEU A 59 -1.42 4.53 1.18
C LEU A 59 -2.70 5.26 0.76
N ASN A 60 -3.40 5.87 1.72
CA ASN A 60 -4.74 6.39 1.55
C ASN A 60 -4.78 7.93 1.37
N GLY A 61 -3.85 8.50 0.63
CA GLY A 61 -3.83 9.93 0.31
C GLY A 61 -2.87 10.23 -0.82
N GLY A 62 -3.22 11.18 -1.67
CA GLY A 62 -2.38 11.66 -2.76
C GLY A 62 -1.57 12.91 -2.41
N SER A 63 -1.69 13.38 -1.18
CA SER A 63 -0.93 14.49 -0.59
C SER A 63 -0.61 14.20 0.88
N ALA A 64 0.37 14.93 1.44
CA ALA A 64 0.72 14.81 2.85
C ALA A 64 -0.47 15.12 3.77
N LYS A 65 -1.29 16.11 3.40
CA LYS A 65 -2.46 16.52 4.16
C LYS A 65 -3.53 15.44 4.21
N SER A 66 -3.98 14.92 3.07
CA SER A 66 -5.01 13.88 3.02
C SER A 66 -4.52 12.57 3.63
N TYR A 67 -3.25 12.21 3.41
CA TYR A 67 -2.62 11.07 4.07
C TYR A 67 -2.68 11.19 5.59
N ALA A 68 -2.23 12.31 6.15
CA ALA A 68 -2.24 12.53 7.59
C ALA A 68 -3.66 12.50 8.17
N GLN A 69 -4.62 13.07 7.47
CA GLN A 69 -6.03 13.07 7.88
C GLN A 69 -6.62 11.66 7.91
N VAL A 70 -6.42 10.87 6.86
CA VAL A 70 -7.00 9.52 6.76
C VAL A 70 -6.29 8.53 7.69
N HIS A 71 -4.96 8.57 7.76
CA HIS A 71 -4.18 7.69 8.62
C HIS A 71 -4.06 8.16 10.08
N GLN A 72 -4.60 9.35 10.40
CA GLN A 72 -4.51 9.99 11.72
C GLN A 72 -3.07 10.04 12.24
N THR A 73 -2.17 10.51 11.38
CA THR A 73 -0.72 10.58 11.62
C THR A 73 -0.17 11.95 11.20
N ARG A 74 1.16 12.05 11.10
CA ARG A 74 1.83 13.30 10.74
C ARG A 74 2.01 13.41 9.22
N GLU A 75 1.94 14.61 8.67
CA GLU A 75 2.17 14.88 7.24
C GLU A 75 3.53 14.39 6.74
N ILE A 76 4.57 14.45 7.59
CA ILE A 76 5.90 13.97 7.26
C ILE A 76 5.95 12.46 6.96
N ASP A 77 5.02 11.69 7.49
CA ASP A 77 4.99 10.25 7.28
C ASP A 77 4.60 9.89 5.84
N PHE A 78 3.87 10.76 5.12
CA PHE A 78 3.60 10.58 3.69
C PHE A 78 4.89 10.48 2.87
N GLN A 79 5.78 11.46 3.01
CA GLN A 79 7.05 11.46 2.28
C GLN A 79 7.94 10.31 2.73
N ARG A 80 7.89 9.93 4.02
CA ARG A 80 8.61 8.78 4.54
C ARG A 80 8.19 7.49 3.85
N VAL A 81 6.89 7.23 3.71
CA VAL A 81 6.35 6.05 3.01
C VAL A 81 6.78 6.03 1.55
N ILE A 82 6.68 7.14 0.83
CA ILE A 82 7.16 7.26 -0.56
C ILE A 82 8.64 6.90 -0.65
N ASN A 83 9.48 7.48 0.21
CA ASN A 83 10.93 7.23 0.20
C ASN A 83 11.26 5.77 0.54
N ASN A 84 10.57 5.17 1.50
CA ASN A 84 10.75 3.77 1.87
C ASN A 84 10.37 2.83 0.72
N LEU A 85 9.26 3.11 0.04
CA LEU A 85 8.84 2.34 -1.13
C LEU A 85 9.82 2.47 -2.29
N LYS A 86 10.33 3.68 -2.58
CA LYS A 86 11.37 3.89 -3.60
C LYS A 86 12.58 3.02 -3.33
N LYS A 87 13.12 3.06 -2.11
CA LYS A 87 14.24 2.23 -1.69
C LYS A 87 13.96 0.73 -1.86
N ALA A 88 12.77 0.27 -1.46
CA ALA A 88 12.37 -1.12 -1.60
C ALA A 88 12.32 -1.56 -3.07
N VAL A 89 11.74 -0.76 -3.95
CA VAL A 89 11.67 -1.02 -5.39
C VAL A 89 13.07 -1.00 -6.02
N GLU A 90 13.89 -0.01 -5.70
CA GLU A 90 15.28 0.09 -6.17
C GLU A 90 16.10 -1.14 -5.74
N PHE A 91 16.01 -1.53 -4.48
CA PHE A 91 16.71 -2.72 -3.94
C PHE A 91 16.24 -4.00 -4.64
N ARG A 92 14.93 -4.20 -4.78
CA ARG A 92 14.34 -5.32 -5.51
C ARG A 92 14.88 -5.41 -6.94
N ASN A 93 14.86 -4.30 -7.67
CA ASN A 93 15.27 -4.26 -9.07
C ASN A 93 16.78 -4.51 -9.20
N LYS A 94 17.61 -3.86 -8.38
CA LYS A 94 19.07 -4.04 -8.35
C LYS A 94 19.45 -5.49 -8.10
N ASN A 95 18.76 -6.16 -7.18
CA ASN A 95 19.04 -7.54 -6.79
C ASN A 95 18.20 -8.58 -7.58
N LYS A 96 17.38 -8.14 -8.54
CA LYS A 96 16.51 -9.01 -9.38
C LYS A 96 15.62 -9.93 -8.52
N LEU A 97 15.08 -9.43 -7.43
CA LEU A 97 14.24 -10.19 -6.52
C LEU A 97 12.85 -10.43 -7.13
N ASN A 98 12.33 -11.63 -6.95
CA ASN A 98 10.96 -11.97 -7.34
C ASN A 98 9.97 -11.57 -6.23
N CYS A 99 9.79 -10.28 -6.04
CA CYS A 99 8.88 -9.70 -5.04
C CYS A 99 7.99 -8.64 -5.72
N THR A 100 6.70 -8.83 -5.69
CA THR A 100 5.74 -7.83 -6.19
C THR A 100 5.50 -6.76 -5.12
N ILE A 101 5.66 -5.49 -5.46
CA ILE A 101 5.42 -4.35 -4.55
C ILE A 101 4.30 -3.50 -5.13
N GLY A 102 3.21 -3.36 -4.39
CA GLY A 102 2.09 -2.55 -4.82
C GLY A 102 1.43 -1.74 -3.71
N VAL A 103 0.57 -0.85 -4.13
CA VAL A 103 -0.16 0.06 -3.25
C VAL A 103 -1.65 -0.21 -3.31
N GLN A 104 -2.30 -0.18 -2.16
CA GLN A 104 -3.75 -0.17 -2.04
C GLN A 104 -4.20 1.10 -1.36
N SER A 105 -5.23 1.75 -1.92
CA SER A 105 -5.93 2.86 -1.29
C SER A 105 -7.39 2.52 -1.07
N VAL A 106 -7.90 2.89 0.09
CA VAL A 106 -9.34 2.92 0.36
C VAL A 106 -9.88 4.25 -0.13
N LEU A 107 -10.94 4.22 -0.93
CA LEU A 107 -11.58 5.41 -1.46
C LEU A 107 -12.48 6.04 -0.40
N LEU A 108 -12.16 7.28 -0.03
CA LEU A 108 -12.84 8.07 0.98
C LEU A 108 -13.13 9.48 0.45
N PRO A 109 -14.08 10.23 1.05
CA PRO A 109 -14.36 11.61 0.65
C PRO A 109 -13.13 12.51 0.67
N GLU A 110 -12.21 12.29 1.60
CA GLU A 110 -11.01 13.09 1.81
C GLU A 110 -9.96 12.91 0.72
N ASN A 111 -9.95 11.77 0.03
CA ASN A 111 -8.89 11.43 -0.92
C ASN A 111 -9.38 11.19 -2.36
N ALA A 112 -10.69 11.19 -2.61
CA ALA A 112 -11.26 10.80 -3.89
C ALA A 112 -10.70 11.62 -5.07
N ASP A 113 -10.55 12.93 -4.93
CA ASP A 113 -10.03 13.82 -5.97
C ASP A 113 -8.53 13.63 -6.25
N GLU A 114 -7.82 12.97 -5.34
CA GLU A 114 -6.36 12.82 -5.39
C GLU A 114 -5.91 11.47 -5.97
N MET A 115 -6.84 10.54 -6.27
CA MET A 115 -6.49 9.17 -6.69
C MET A 115 -5.64 9.14 -7.97
N VAL A 116 -5.92 10.02 -8.94
CA VAL A 116 -5.10 10.11 -10.16
C VAL A 116 -3.70 10.62 -9.85
N ASN A 117 -3.57 11.60 -8.94
CA ASN A 117 -2.28 12.11 -8.50
C ASN A 117 -1.49 11.02 -7.75
N LEU A 118 -2.13 10.33 -6.84
CA LEU A 118 -1.53 9.20 -6.13
C LEU A 118 -1.06 8.11 -7.10
N GLY A 119 -1.88 7.76 -8.10
CA GLY A 119 -1.49 6.79 -9.12
C GLY A 119 -0.25 7.20 -9.90
N LYS A 120 -0.07 8.49 -10.21
CA LYS A 120 1.16 9.01 -10.84
C LYS A 120 2.36 8.90 -9.90
N ILE A 121 2.23 9.27 -8.63
CA ILE A 121 3.30 9.12 -7.63
C ILE A 121 3.73 7.65 -7.55
N ILE A 122 2.78 6.72 -7.48
CA ILE A 122 3.06 5.29 -7.38
C ILE A 122 3.81 4.78 -8.62
N ARG A 123 3.37 5.19 -9.83
CA ARG A 123 3.97 4.77 -11.09
C ARG A 123 5.32 5.45 -11.34
N ASP A 124 5.36 6.79 -11.26
CA ASP A 124 6.47 7.59 -11.80
C ASP A 124 7.56 7.85 -10.76
N GLU A 125 7.19 8.01 -9.48
CA GLU A 125 8.17 8.29 -8.42
C GLU A 125 8.62 7.05 -7.68
N ILE A 126 7.66 6.14 -7.34
CA ILE A 126 7.95 4.92 -6.60
C ILE A 126 8.40 3.80 -7.54
N GLY A 127 7.73 3.65 -8.70
CA GLY A 127 7.98 2.56 -9.63
C GLY A 127 7.40 1.23 -9.15
N ALA A 128 6.28 1.25 -8.41
CA ALA A 128 5.61 0.05 -7.94
C ALA A 128 4.88 -0.69 -9.07
N ASP A 129 4.53 -1.95 -8.86
CA ASP A 129 3.98 -2.82 -9.89
C ASP A 129 2.47 -2.63 -10.10
N TYR A 130 1.74 -2.20 -9.05
CA TYR A 130 0.30 -2.00 -9.16
C TYR A 130 -0.26 -0.98 -8.18
N PHE A 131 -1.43 -0.47 -8.53
CA PHE A 131 -2.27 0.35 -7.66
C PHE A 131 -3.70 -0.22 -7.61
N VAL A 132 -4.16 -0.56 -6.42
CA VAL A 132 -5.53 -1.02 -6.17
C VAL A 132 -6.31 0.05 -5.42
N ILE A 133 -7.46 0.44 -5.94
CA ILE A 133 -8.42 1.31 -5.27
C ILE A 133 -9.66 0.47 -4.96
N LYS A 134 -10.08 0.51 -3.70
CA LYS A 134 -11.28 -0.19 -3.25
C LYS A 134 -12.19 0.73 -2.44
N PRO A 135 -13.52 0.48 -2.44
CA PRO A 135 -14.42 1.19 -1.57
C PRO A 135 -14.09 0.90 -0.10
N PHE A 136 -14.46 1.82 0.77
CA PHE A 136 -14.49 1.56 2.21
C PHE A 136 -15.64 0.57 2.50
N SER A 137 -15.37 -0.42 3.31
CA SER A 137 -16.38 -1.36 3.81
C SER A 137 -16.61 -1.08 5.29
N GLN A 138 -17.79 -0.57 5.63
CA GLN A 138 -18.18 -0.34 7.02
C GLN A 138 -18.42 -1.69 7.70
N GLU A 139 -17.62 -2.01 8.71
CA GLU A 139 -17.88 -3.17 9.57
C GLU A 139 -19.12 -2.88 10.44
N PRO A 140 -20.15 -3.73 10.41
CA PRO A 140 -21.40 -3.50 11.17
C PRO A 140 -21.19 -3.31 12.68
N SER A 141 -20.20 -3.98 13.25
CA SER A 141 -19.83 -3.88 14.66
C SER A 141 -18.97 -2.66 15.01
N SER A 142 -18.54 -1.88 14.03
CA SER A 142 -17.70 -0.70 14.26
C SER A 142 -18.45 0.36 15.06
N ILE A 143 -17.79 0.88 16.09
CA ILE A 143 -18.29 2.01 16.88
C ILE A 143 -18.22 3.31 16.07
N ASN A 144 -17.23 3.44 15.18
CA ASN A 144 -17.08 4.60 14.33
C ASN A 144 -17.98 4.49 13.09
N LYS A 145 -18.95 5.38 12.97
CA LYS A 145 -19.94 5.48 11.89
C LYS A 145 -19.66 6.61 10.90
N LEU A 146 -18.46 7.17 10.92
CA LEU A 146 -18.10 8.36 10.11
C LEU A 146 -18.39 8.19 8.62
N TYR A 147 -18.33 6.96 8.13
CA TYR A 147 -18.47 6.63 6.70
C TYR A 147 -19.70 5.79 6.39
N GLU A 148 -20.73 5.79 7.28
CA GLU A 148 -21.94 4.96 7.10
C GLU A 148 -22.75 5.39 5.85
N ASP A 149 -22.82 6.70 5.57
CA ASP A 149 -23.62 7.28 4.48
C ASP A 149 -22.78 7.76 3.29
N ILE A 150 -21.74 7.01 2.92
CA ILE A 150 -20.86 7.41 1.81
C ILE A 150 -21.59 7.28 0.46
N ASP A 151 -21.61 8.37 -0.31
CA ASP A 151 -21.98 8.34 -1.73
C ASP A 151 -20.82 7.86 -2.61
N TYR A 152 -20.68 6.54 -2.72
CA TYR A 152 -19.63 5.91 -3.53
C TYR A 152 -19.71 6.28 -5.01
N ARG A 153 -20.90 6.55 -5.55
CA ARG A 153 -21.06 6.95 -6.95
C ARG A 153 -20.39 8.30 -7.20
N SER A 154 -20.64 9.27 -6.34
CA SER A 154 -20.00 10.58 -6.41
C SER A 154 -18.47 10.45 -6.25
N MET A 155 -17.98 9.67 -5.30
CA MET A 155 -16.55 9.46 -5.11
C MET A 155 -15.89 8.76 -6.30
N THR A 156 -16.55 7.78 -6.91
CA THR A 156 -16.05 7.11 -8.13
C THR A 156 -15.88 8.09 -9.28
N LEU A 157 -16.83 9.01 -9.46
CA LEU A 157 -16.71 10.08 -10.45
C LEU A 157 -15.53 11.01 -10.15
N ARG A 158 -15.35 11.40 -8.89
CA ARG A 158 -14.23 12.25 -8.45
C ARG A 158 -12.89 11.55 -8.63
N ALA A 159 -12.79 10.27 -8.26
CA ALA A 159 -11.59 9.46 -8.44
C ALA A 159 -11.19 9.27 -9.91
N ASN A 160 -12.13 9.43 -10.83
CA ASN A 160 -11.91 9.41 -12.28
C ASN A 160 -11.27 8.09 -12.78
N GLU A 161 -12.02 7.00 -12.69
CA GLU A 161 -11.56 5.66 -13.07
C GLU A 161 -10.92 5.62 -14.47
N LYS A 162 -11.49 6.33 -15.46
CA LYS A 162 -10.96 6.37 -16.82
C LYS A 162 -9.53 6.92 -16.86
N ARG A 163 -9.26 8.01 -16.11
CA ARG A 163 -7.89 8.57 -16.01
C ARG A 163 -6.95 7.66 -15.23
N LEU A 164 -7.46 6.97 -14.21
CA LEU A 164 -6.69 5.99 -13.48
C LEU A 164 -6.27 4.81 -14.37
N LYS A 165 -7.19 4.27 -15.15
CA LYS A 165 -6.90 3.21 -16.12
C LYS A 165 -5.90 3.66 -17.19
N ALA A 166 -5.94 4.91 -17.60
CA ALA A 166 -4.96 5.47 -18.54
C ALA A 166 -3.52 5.56 -17.99
N LEU A 167 -3.33 5.33 -16.67
CA LEU A 167 -1.99 5.23 -16.07
C LEU A 167 -1.33 3.87 -16.29
N GLU A 168 -2.08 2.85 -16.68
CA GLU A 168 -1.51 1.50 -16.89
C GLU A 168 -0.42 1.49 -17.96
N THR A 169 0.60 0.70 -17.69
CA THR A 169 1.70 0.41 -18.62
C THR A 169 1.94 -1.10 -18.64
N GLU A 170 2.93 -1.55 -19.38
CA GLU A 170 3.36 -2.96 -19.35
C GLU A 170 3.72 -3.39 -17.92
N ASN A 171 4.40 -2.53 -17.17
CA ASN A 171 4.96 -2.80 -15.83
C ASN A 171 4.14 -2.22 -14.67
N PHE A 172 3.03 -1.54 -14.93
CA PHE A 172 2.18 -0.95 -13.91
C PHE A 172 0.71 -1.21 -14.19
N LYS A 173 0.01 -1.82 -13.23
CA LYS A 173 -1.41 -2.14 -13.35
C LYS A 173 -2.27 -1.34 -12.38
N VAL A 174 -3.45 -0.95 -12.81
CA VAL A 174 -4.45 -0.27 -11.96
C VAL A 174 -5.71 -1.14 -11.86
N SER A 175 -6.10 -1.46 -10.64
CA SER A 175 -7.35 -2.16 -10.35
C SER A 175 -8.27 -1.23 -9.57
N TYR A 176 -9.40 -0.90 -10.15
CA TYR A 176 -10.47 -0.20 -9.47
C TYR A 176 -11.58 -1.21 -9.14
N ARG A 177 -11.89 -1.37 -7.85
CA ARG A 177 -12.96 -2.25 -7.38
C ARG A 177 -14.15 -1.38 -7.02
N SER A 178 -15.28 -1.61 -7.68
CA SER A 178 -16.53 -0.86 -7.43
C SER A 178 -17.38 -1.46 -6.31
N GLU A 179 -17.10 -2.71 -5.92
CA GLU A 179 -17.78 -3.45 -4.85
C GLU A 179 -16.79 -4.35 -4.09
#